data_0c10ab3978b04ce744b11b8692d888ee
#
_entry.id   0c10ab3978b04ce744b11b8692d888ee
#
_cell.length_a   1.000
_cell.length_b   1.000
_cell.length_c   1.000
_cell.angle_alpha   90.00
_cell.angle_beta   90.00
_cell.angle_gamma   90.00
#
_symmetry.space_group_name_H-M   'P 1'
#
loop_
_entity.id
_entity.type
_entity.pdbx_description
1 polymer ?
#
loop_
_entity_poly.entity_id
_entity_poly.type
_entity_poly.pdbx_seq_one_letter_code
_entity_poly.pdbx_strand_id
1 'polypeptide(L)'
;MKSKTDPAKPHIVLCAPRQTGKTTLIERIIREARESAAGSPIPIYGFQTKKFAGSDGTSRIYMFPAGGDLPVSIPAEARYIGSTCGRVKDVCPETFDTYGTALIRSARPGGLLIMDEIGHMEKNSPLFLRAVFEALDGDIPVLAVARYTEGDAAPAGQPPKAGDQTVSGDYLERIRRHPRVRLYMLTEDNRDAVYDEVRDILFTGRKEAKDHEPL
;
A
#
# COMPACT_ATOMS: atom_id res chain seq x y z
N MET A 1 18.56 -0.63 20.50
CA MET A 1 18.61 0.77 20.00
C MET A 1 17.20 1.17 19.66
N LYS A 2 16.61 2.18 20.35
CA LYS A 2 15.26 2.66 20.03
C LYS A 2 15.31 3.36 18.68
N SER A 3 14.58 2.84 17.69
CA SER A 3 14.36 3.52 16.40
C SER A 3 13.73 4.87 16.68
N LYS A 4 14.45 5.96 16.40
CA LYS A 4 13.87 7.31 16.43
C LYS A 4 12.86 7.35 15.30
N THR A 5 11.58 7.43 15.63
CA THR A 5 10.53 7.79 14.66
C THR A 5 10.91 9.15 14.08
N ASP A 6 11.28 9.17 12.80
CA ASP A 6 11.51 10.40 12.07
C ASP A 6 10.15 10.94 11.63
N PRO A 7 9.63 12.03 12.23
CA PRO A 7 8.31 12.58 11.91
C PRO A 7 8.22 13.08 10.47
N ALA A 8 9.35 13.29 9.79
CA ALA A 8 9.40 13.70 8.39
C ALA A 8 8.97 12.58 7.41
N LYS A 9 8.88 11.31 7.86
CA LYS A 9 8.54 10.15 7.00
C LYS A 9 7.38 9.34 7.57
N PRO A 10 6.14 9.84 7.49
CA PRO A 10 4.98 9.17 8.05
C PRO A 10 4.46 8.01 7.20
N HIS A 11 4.91 7.89 5.93
CA HIS A 11 4.41 6.88 4.99
C HIS A 11 5.35 5.68 4.93
N ILE A 12 4.75 4.50 4.79
CA ILE A 12 5.45 3.23 4.74
C ILE A 12 5.12 2.54 3.42
N VAL A 13 6.16 2.11 2.72
CA VAL A 13 6.02 1.29 1.51
C VAL A 13 6.75 -0.03 1.73
N LEU A 14 6.01 -1.13 1.62
CA LEU A 14 6.53 -2.48 1.69
C LEU A 14 6.83 -2.97 0.27
N CYS A 15 8.06 -3.39 0.03
CA CYS A 15 8.45 -4.09 -1.19
C CYS A 15 8.87 -5.51 -0.85
N ALA A 16 8.42 -6.49 -1.62
CA ALA A 16 8.84 -7.87 -1.42
C ALA A 16 8.50 -8.76 -2.60
N PRO A 17 9.20 -9.86 -2.80
CA PRO A 17 8.79 -10.94 -3.68
C PRO A 17 7.39 -11.47 -3.34
N ARG A 18 6.82 -12.28 -4.22
CA ARG A 18 5.53 -12.95 -3.94
C ARG A 18 5.68 -13.92 -2.76
N GLN A 19 4.61 -14.10 -2.00
CA GLN A 19 4.50 -15.07 -0.88
C GLN A 19 5.40 -14.79 0.33
N THR A 20 5.92 -13.58 0.50
CA THR A 20 6.73 -13.18 1.66
C THR A 20 5.91 -12.70 2.86
N GLY A 21 4.57 -12.79 2.83
CA GLY A 21 3.71 -12.43 3.96
C GLY A 21 3.27 -10.96 4.02
N LYS A 22 3.43 -10.18 2.92
CA LYS A 22 2.96 -8.76 2.85
C LYS A 22 1.49 -8.59 3.28
N THR A 23 0.63 -9.38 2.68
CA THR A 23 -0.81 -9.36 2.96
C THR A 23 -1.09 -9.67 4.43
N THR A 24 -0.43 -10.69 5.00
CA THR A 24 -0.57 -11.03 6.42
C THR A 24 -0.13 -9.88 7.33
N LEU A 25 0.94 -9.16 6.96
CA LEU A 25 1.39 -7.99 7.73
C LEU A 25 0.32 -6.88 7.69
N ILE A 26 -0.22 -6.57 6.51
CA ILE A 26 -1.29 -5.58 6.35
C ILE A 26 -2.54 -5.96 7.14
N GLU A 27 -2.98 -7.22 7.06
CA GLU A 27 -4.13 -7.72 7.82
C GLU A 27 -3.93 -7.58 9.34
N ARG A 28 -2.73 -7.86 9.84
CA ARG A 28 -2.38 -7.65 11.25
C ARG A 28 -2.49 -6.18 11.64
N ILE A 29 -1.95 -5.25 10.83
CA ILE A 29 -2.03 -3.79 11.05
C ILE A 29 -3.49 -3.31 11.01
N ILE A 30 -4.28 -3.74 10.03
CA ILE A 30 -5.70 -3.39 9.93
C ILE A 30 -6.46 -3.85 11.17
N ARG A 31 -6.23 -5.08 11.63
CA ARG A 31 -6.86 -5.63 12.82
C ARG A 31 -6.50 -4.82 14.06
N GLU A 32 -5.23 -4.52 14.27
CA GLU A 32 -4.77 -3.72 15.40
C GLU A 32 -5.33 -2.29 15.37
N ALA A 33 -5.43 -1.68 14.19
CA ALA A 33 -6.07 -0.38 14.01
C ALA A 33 -7.57 -0.39 14.41
N ARG A 34 -8.28 -1.46 14.10
CA ARG A 34 -9.69 -1.66 14.47
C ARG A 34 -9.89 -1.95 15.97
N GLU A 35 -8.95 -2.67 16.57
CA GLU A 35 -8.99 -3.10 17.97
C GLU A 35 -8.28 -2.12 18.91
N SER A 36 -7.84 -0.96 18.41
CA SER A 36 -6.93 -0.04 19.12
C SER A 36 -7.23 0.07 20.62
N ALA A 37 -6.27 -0.35 21.43
CA ALA A 37 -6.33 -0.36 22.90
C ALA A 37 -6.45 1.04 23.55
N ALA A 38 -6.32 2.11 22.75
CA ALA A 38 -6.47 3.50 23.20
C ALA A 38 -7.94 4.00 23.20
N GLY A 39 -8.91 3.09 23.05
CA GLY A 39 -10.33 3.40 23.20
C GLY A 39 -11.03 4.02 21.99
N SER A 40 -10.33 4.24 20.88
CA SER A 40 -10.94 4.72 19.63
C SER A 40 -10.33 3.97 18.44
N PRO A 41 -11.10 3.18 17.68
CA PRO A 41 -10.65 2.55 16.46
C PRO A 41 -10.08 3.58 15.46
N ILE A 42 -9.01 3.22 14.77
CA ILE A 42 -8.45 4.06 13.72
C ILE A 42 -9.21 3.79 12.44
N PRO A 43 -9.84 4.81 11.83
CA PRO A 43 -10.52 4.63 10.54
C PRO A 43 -9.54 4.19 9.45
N ILE A 44 -9.89 3.15 8.70
CA ILE A 44 -9.10 2.65 7.58
C ILE A 44 -9.73 3.12 6.28
N TYR A 45 -8.90 3.62 5.38
CA TYR A 45 -9.25 4.10 4.05
C TYR A 45 -8.40 3.41 3.00
N GLY A 46 -8.74 3.65 1.72
CA GLY A 46 -7.99 3.13 0.59
C GLY A 46 -8.51 1.80 0.10
N PHE A 47 -7.62 1.01 -0.47
CA PHE A 47 -8.02 -0.21 -1.19
C PHE A 47 -7.13 -1.39 -0.88
N GLN A 48 -7.72 -2.58 -1.09
CA GLN A 48 -7.02 -3.85 -1.24
C GLN A 48 -7.42 -4.50 -2.56
N THR A 49 -6.52 -5.33 -3.09
CA THR A 49 -6.77 -6.09 -4.30
C THR A 49 -6.64 -7.59 -4.04
N LYS A 50 -7.48 -8.39 -4.69
CA LYS A 50 -7.40 -9.86 -4.59
C LYS A 50 -7.68 -10.53 -5.91
N LYS A 51 -6.98 -11.65 -6.13
CA LYS A 51 -7.21 -12.56 -7.24
C LYS A 51 -8.23 -13.62 -6.87
N PHE A 52 -9.17 -13.83 -7.76
CA PHE A 52 -10.12 -14.93 -7.68
C PHE A 52 -9.90 -15.83 -8.90
N ALA A 53 -9.63 -17.12 -8.65
CA ALA A 53 -9.42 -18.09 -9.71
C ALA A 53 -10.72 -18.36 -10.46
N GLY A 54 -10.66 -18.35 -11.78
CA GLY A 54 -11.74 -18.81 -12.65
C GLY A 54 -11.54 -20.26 -13.05
N SER A 55 -12.62 -20.92 -13.45
CA SER A 55 -12.60 -22.31 -13.94
C SER A 55 -11.87 -22.47 -15.29
N ASP A 56 -11.63 -21.36 -15.97
CA ASP A 56 -10.95 -21.27 -17.27
C ASP A 56 -9.41 -21.12 -17.15
N GLY A 57 -8.85 -21.29 -15.96
CA GLY A 57 -7.43 -21.06 -15.68
C GLY A 57 -7.02 -19.59 -15.67
N THR A 58 -7.97 -18.67 -15.85
CA THR A 58 -7.77 -17.24 -15.73
C THR A 58 -8.08 -16.79 -14.29
N SER A 59 -7.23 -15.97 -13.71
CA SER A 59 -7.55 -15.31 -12.45
C SER A 59 -8.01 -13.89 -12.72
N ARG A 60 -9.15 -13.50 -12.16
CA ARG A 60 -9.69 -12.15 -12.19
C ARG A 60 -9.24 -11.38 -10.95
N ILE A 61 -8.88 -10.14 -11.14
CA ILE A 61 -8.38 -9.29 -10.05
C ILE A 61 -9.42 -8.21 -9.78
N TYR A 62 -9.76 -8.06 -8.51
CA TYR A 62 -10.72 -7.07 -8.06
C TYR A 62 -10.09 -6.15 -7.02
N MET A 63 -10.50 -4.90 -7.05
CA MET A 63 -10.22 -3.87 -6.05
C MET A 63 -11.46 -3.65 -5.19
N PHE A 64 -11.27 -3.47 -3.89
CA PHE A 64 -12.35 -3.21 -2.92
C PHE A 64 -11.83 -2.32 -1.78
N PRO A 65 -12.71 -1.66 -0.99
CA PRO A 65 -12.30 -0.82 0.12
C PRO A 65 -11.47 -1.59 1.14
N ALA A 66 -10.42 -0.97 1.64
CA ALA A 66 -9.61 -1.53 2.72
C ALA A 66 -10.35 -1.45 4.06
N GLY A 67 -9.90 -2.24 5.04
CA GLY A 67 -10.39 -2.20 6.43
C GLY A 67 -11.25 -3.37 6.86
N GLY A 68 -11.65 -4.24 5.94
CA GLY A 68 -12.27 -5.54 6.22
C GLY A 68 -11.26 -6.69 6.23
N ASP A 69 -11.73 -7.88 6.58
CA ASP A 69 -10.97 -9.12 6.36
C ASP A 69 -10.91 -9.43 4.87
N LEU A 70 -9.83 -10.09 4.41
CA LEU A 70 -9.73 -10.46 3.00
C LEU A 70 -10.86 -11.39 2.60
N PRO A 71 -11.69 -11.00 1.63
CA PRO A 71 -12.89 -11.74 1.29
C PRO A 71 -12.58 -13.10 0.66
N VAL A 72 -13.34 -14.14 0.99
CA VAL A 72 -13.25 -15.47 0.37
C VAL A 72 -13.95 -15.53 -0.98
N SER A 73 -14.92 -14.65 -1.22
CA SER A 73 -15.64 -14.47 -2.48
C SER A 73 -15.62 -13.01 -2.90
N ILE A 74 -16.01 -12.71 -4.14
CA ILE A 74 -16.01 -11.34 -4.66
C ILE A 74 -17.07 -10.52 -3.91
N PRO A 75 -16.65 -9.44 -3.17
CA PRO A 75 -17.60 -8.58 -2.49
C PRO A 75 -18.48 -7.78 -3.46
N ALA A 76 -19.65 -7.34 -3.01
CA ALA A 76 -20.57 -6.54 -3.83
C ALA A 76 -19.97 -5.17 -4.23
N GLU A 77 -19.19 -4.58 -3.35
CA GLU A 77 -18.47 -3.32 -3.58
C GLU A 77 -17.22 -3.45 -4.42
N ALA A 78 -16.73 -4.69 -4.70
CA ALA A 78 -15.54 -4.91 -5.49
C ALA A 78 -15.74 -4.50 -6.95
N ARG A 79 -14.67 -3.96 -7.54
CA ARG A 79 -14.62 -3.61 -8.96
C ARG A 79 -13.51 -4.36 -9.66
N TYR A 80 -13.81 -4.88 -10.83
CA TYR A 80 -12.85 -5.57 -11.68
C TYR A 80 -11.78 -4.59 -12.16
N ILE A 81 -10.51 -4.97 -12.01
CA ILE A 81 -9.35 -4.18 -12.46
C ILE A 81 -8.51 -4.88 -13.51
N GLY A 82 -8.72 -6.18 -13.72
CA GLY A 82 -8.02 -6.90 -14.77
C GLY A 82 -7.92 -8.39 -14.52
N SER A 83 -7.20 -9.09 -15.39
CA SER A 83 -7.02 -10.54 -15.34
C SER A 83 -5.61 -11.00 -15.66
N THR A 84 -5.28 -12.21 -15.19
CA THR A 84 -4.00 -12.86 -15.47
C THR A 84 -4.17 -14.34 -15.79
N CYS A 85 -3.34 -14.85 -16.72
CA CYS A 85 -3.13 -16.27 -16.95
C CYS A 85 -1.62 -16.48 -17.13
N GLY A 86 -0.92 -16.70 -15.99
CA GLY A 86 0.55 -16.62 -15.92
C GLY A 86 1.10 -15.20 -16.03
N ARG A 87 0.61 -14.40 -16.99
CA ARG A 87 0.92 -12.97 -17.18
C ARG A 87 -0.35 -12.13 -17.20
N VAL A 88 -0.23 -10.81 -17.08
CA VAL A 88 -1.37 -9.89 -17.24
C VAL A 88 -1.94 -10.05 -18.64
N LYS A 89 -3.25 -10.29 -18.74
CA LYS A 89 -3.99 -10.44 -19.99
C LYS A 89 -4.81 -9.21 -20.30
N ASP A 90 -5.40 -8.62 -19.27
CA ASP A 90 -6.34 -7.53 -19.39
C ASP A 90 -6.18 -6.58 -18.20
N VAL A 91 -6.41 -5.30 -18.43
CA VAL A 91 -6.38 -4.23 -17.42
C VAL A 91 -7.52 -3.27 -17.71
N CYS A 92 -8.18 -2.80 -16.67
CA CYS A 92 -9.24 -1.79 -16.74
C CYS A 92 -8.74 -0.46 -16.13
N PRO A 93 -8.06 0.41 -16.90
CA PRO A 93 -7.53 1.69 -16.39
C PRO A 93 -8.60 2.61 -15.83
N GLU A 94 -9.80 2.59 -16.42
CA GLU A 94 -10.94 3.40 -15.98
C GLU A 94 -11.34 3.09 -14.53
N THR A 95 -11.29 1.81 -14.12
CA THR A 95 -11.59 1.44 -12.73
C THR A 95 -10.57 2.01 -11.76
N PHE A 96 -9.29 2.05 -12.14
CA PHE A 96 -8.27 2.72 -11.32
C PHE A 96 -8.53 4.22 -11.24
N ASP A 97 -8.75 4.88 -12.39
CA ASP A 97 -8.93 6.33 -12.46
C ASP A 97 -10.20 6.83 -11.77
N THR A 98 -11.26 6.03 -11.74
CA THR A 98 -12.51 6.39 -11.07
C THR A 98 -12.57 5.83 -9.64
N TYR A 99 -12.75 4.53 -9.52
CA TYR A 99 -13.00 3.88 -8.24
C TYR A 99 -11.77 3.89 -7.32
N GLY A 100 -10.60 3.52 -7.83
CA GLY A 100 -9.36 3.53 -7.07
C GLY A 100 -9.01 4.94 -6.55
N THR A 101 -9.14 5.95 -7.42
CA THR A 101 -8.95 7.35 -7.05
C THR A 101 -9.93 7.78 -5.96
N ALA A 102 -11.21 7.40 -6.06
CA ALA A 102 -12.21 7.72 -5.05
C ALA A 102 -11.87 7.09 -3.68
N LEU A 103 -11.41 5.83 -3.67
CA LEU A 103 -11.00 5.15 -2.44
C LEU A 103 -9.80 5.84 -1.77
N ILE A 104 -8.79 6.26 -2.54
CA ILE A 104 -7.64 7.01 -2.00
C ILE A 104 -8.11 8.36 -1.43
N ARG A 105 -8.88 9.12 -2.18
CA ARG A 105 -9.34 10.47 -1.80
C ARG A 105 -10.42 10.47 -0.70
N SER A 106 -10.96 9.31 -0.35
CA SER A 106 -11.88 9.18 0.79
C SER A 106 -11.19 9.37 2.14
N ALA A 107 -9.85 9.26 2.20
CA ALA A 107 -9.07 9.36 3.43
C ALA A 107 -9.31 10.69 4.18
N ARG A 108 -9.35 10.61 5.51
CA ARG A 108 -9.58 11.76 6.39
C ARG A 108 -8.51 11.79 7.50
N PRO A 109 -8.21 12.98 8.05
CA PRO A 109 -7.31 13.12 9.19
C PRO A 109 -7.70 12.19 10.34
N GLY A 110 -6.72 11.65 11.04
CA GLY A 110 -6.91 10.65 12.08
C GLY A 110 -7.04 9.22 11.58
N GLY A 111 -7.14 9.00 10.26
CA GLY A 111 -7.20 7.67 9.65
C GLY A 111 -5.84 7.11 9.22
N LEU A 112 -5.88 5.90 8.67
CA LEU A 112 -4.76 5.22 8.01
C LEU A 112 -5.18 4.86 6.60
N LEU A 113 -4.38 5.22 5.61
CA LEU A 113 -4.62 4.92 4.20
C LEU A 113 -3.84 3.66 3.79
N ILE A 114 -4.56 2.64 3.35
CA ILE A 114 -4.00 1.37 2.84
C ILE A 114 -4.04 1.37 1.31
N MET A 115 -2.94 0.94 0.67
CA MET A 115 -2.84 0.73 -0.77
C MET A 115 -2.19 -0.63 -1.05
N ASP A 116 -2.98 -1.70 -1.19
CA ASP A 116 -2.48 -3.08 -1.37
C ASP A 116 -3.07 -3.71 -2.65
N GLU A 117 -2.31 -3.86 -3.73
CA GLU A 117 -0.91 -3.46 -3.98
C GLU A 117 -0.86 -2.47 -5.16
N ILE A 118 0.18 -1.64 -5.21
CA ILE A 118 0.54 -0.79 -6.36
C ILE A 118 1.53 -1.58 -7.22
N GLY A 119 1.21 -1.80 -8.50
CA GLY A 119 2.00 -2.64 -9.41
C GLY A 119 2.16 -2.02 -10.79
N HIS A 120 2.08 -2.83 -11.83
CA HIS A 120 2.23 -2.41 -13.22
C HIS A 120 0.90 -2.21 -13.96
N MET A 121 -0.23 -2.55 -13.31
CA MET A 121 -1.54 -2.45 -13.94
C MET A 121 -2.02 -1.00 -14.05
N GLU A 122 -1.59 -0.14 -13.12
CA GLU A 122 -1.99 1.25 -12.99
C GLU A 122 -1.26 2.21 -13.95
N LYS A 123 -0.29 1.72 -14.70
CA LYS A 123 0.59 2.57 -15.56
C LYS A 123 -0.15 3.52 -16.50
N ASN A 124 -1.33 3.12 -16.94
CA ASN A 124 -2.16 3.89 -17.88
C ASN A 124 -3.33 4.61 -17.16
N SER A 125 -3.23 4.82 -15.85
CA SER A 125 -4.27 5.42 -15.00
C SER A 125 -3.74 6.70 -14.34
N PRO A 126 -3.68 7.82 -15.09
CA PRO A 126 -3.02 9.04 -14.63
C PRO A 126 -3.71 9.69 -13.44
N LEU A 127 -5.04 9.59 -13.31
CA LEU A 127 -5.77 10.16 -12.16
C LEU A 127 -5.49 9.36 -10.89
N PHE A 128 -5.41 8.04 -11.00
CA PHE A 128 -5.03 7.17 -9.91
C PHE A 128 -3.61 7.44 -9.43
N LEU A 129 -2.63 7.50 -10.34
CA LEU A 129 -1.24 7.80 -10.00
C LEU A 129 -1.10 9.17 -9.36
N ARG A 130 -1.84 10.18 -9.86
CA ARG A 130 -1.90 11.50 -9.22
C ARG A 130 -2.41 11.40 -7.78
N ALA A 131 -3.50 10.66 -7.53
CA ALA A 131 -4.04 10.50 -6.18
C ALA A 131 -3.07 9.77 -5.24
N VAL A 132 -2.30 8.79 -5.74
CA VAL A 132 -1.23 8.14 -4.97
C VAL A 132 -0.19 9.16 -4.52
N PHE A 133 0.32 10.02 -5.43
CA PHE A 133 1.33 11.01 -5.06
C PHE A 133 0.75 12.12 -4.17
N GLU A 134 -0.47 12.60 -4.42
CA GLU A 134 -1.17 13.53 -3.53
C GLU A 134 -1.28 12.98 -2.10
N ALA A 135 -1.53 11.68 -1.96
CA ALA A 135 -1.58 11.02 -0.65
C ALA A 135 -0.19 10.94 0.01
N LEU A 136 0.88 10.68 -0.75
CA LEU A 136 2.25 10.65 -0.25
C LEU A 136 2.80 12.05 0.08
N ASP A 137 2.30 13.09 -0.57
CA ASP A 137 2.59 14.49 -0.21
C ASP A 137 1.79 14.97 1.01
N GLY A 138 0.69 14.27 1.34
CA GLY A 138 -0.21 14.59 2.45
C GLY A 138 0.28 14.14 3.83
N ASP A 139 -0.53 14.40 4.86
CA ASP A 139 -0.17 14.10 6.26
C ASP A 139 -0.88 12.86 6.83
N ILE A 140 -1.83 12.28 6.09
CA ILE A 140 -2.47 11.04 6.51
C ILE A 140 -1.47 9.90 6.32
N PRO A 141 -1.14 9.13 7.37
CA PRO A 141 -0.22 8.00 7.23
C PRO A 141 -0.68 7.02 6.16
N VAL A 142 0.25 6.61 5.32
CA VAL A 142 0.03 5.62 4.25
C VAL A 142 0.79 4.35 4.59
N LEU A 143 0.13 3.20 4.46
CA LEU A 143 0.78 1.90 4.38
C LEU A 143 0.47 1.29 3.01
N ALA A 144 1.48 1.23 2.16
CA ALA A 144 1.35 0.70 0.80
C ALA A 144 2.21 -0.53 0.58
N VAL A 145 1.75 -1.41 -0.31
CA VAL A 145 2.58 -2.44 -0.93
C VAL A 145 2.92 -1.98 -2.34
N ALA A 146 4.20 -1.85 -2.64
CA ALA A 146 4.69 -1.67 -4.00
C ALA A 146 5.25 -2.99 -4.52
N ARG A 147 4.86 -3.35 -5.74
CA ARG A 147 5.34 -4.56 -6.38
C ARG A 147 6.86 -4.53 -6.53
N TYR A 148 7.47 -5.66 -6.20
CA TYR A 148 8.89 -5.93 -6.43
C TYR A 148 9.09 -6.77 -7.68
N THR A 149 10.04 -6.40 -8.52
CA THR A 149 10.56 -7.21 -9.63
C THR A 149 12.07 -7.41 -9.43
N GLU A 150 12.57 -8.60 -9.76
CA GLU A 150 14.01 -8.97 -9.64
C GLU A 150 14.90 -8.15 -10.60
N GLY A 151 14.87 -6.96 -10.68
CA GLY A 151 15.65 -6.00 -11.45
C GLY A 151 15.60 -4.64 -10.78
N ASP A 152 14.67 -4.49 -9.84
CA ASP A 152 14.43 -3.25 -9.12
C ASP A 152 15.32 -3.10 -7.87
N ALA A 153 16.06 -4.15 -7.50
CA ALA A 153 16.95 -4.14 -6.34
C ALA A 153 18.33 -3.62 -6.72
N ALA A 154 18.46 -2.33 -6.96
CA ALA A 154 19.75 -1.68 -6.77
C ALA A 154 19.87 -1.30 -5.28
N PRO A 155 20.95 -1.67 -4.57
CA PRO A 155 21.20 -1.21 -3.22
C PRO A 155 21.16 0.33 -3.17
N ALA A 156 20.70 0.88 -2.06
CA ALA A 156 20.72 2.32 -1.84
C ALA A 156 22.12 2.87 -2.15
N GLY A 157 22.23 3.71 -3.21
CA GLY A 157 23.50 4.34 -3.59
C GLY A 157 24.02 4.02 -5.01
N GLN A 158 23.40 3.12 -5.77
CA GLN A 158 23.78 2.95 -7.19
C GLN A 158 22.78 3.67 -8.12
N PRO A 159 23.27 4.44 -9.11
CA PRO A 159 22.41 5.05 -10.10
C PRO A 159 21.79 3.96 -11.01
N PRO A 160 20.54 4.16 -11.49
CA PRO A 160 19.89 3.23 -12.39
C PRO A 160 20.72 3.07 -13.68
N LYS A 161 20.78 1.85 -14.20
CA LYS A 161 21.38 1.61 -15.54
C LYS A 161 20.60 2.39 -16.57
N ALA A 162 21.26 3.30 -17.27
CA ALA A 162 20.70 4.03 -18.40
C ALA A 162 20.33 3.04 -19.51
N GLY A 163 19.04 2.93 -19.85
CA GLY A 163 18.66 2.14 -21.01
C GLY A 163 17.19 1.76 -21.17
N ASP A 164 16.35 1.82 -20.15
CA ASP A 164 14.94 1.47 -20.30
C ASP A 164 14.02 2.59 -19.79
N GLN A 165 13.77 3.56 -20.69
CA GLN A 165 12.80 4.65 -20.51
C GLN A 165 11.39 4.18 -20.89
N THR A 166 10.88 3.10 -20.30
CA THR A 166 9.45 2.87 -20.32
C THR A 166 8.81 3.63 -19.15
N VAL A 167 7.88 4.50 -19.46
CA VAL A 167 7.10 5.35 -18.51
C VAL A 167 6.53 4.54 -17.33
N SER A 168 6.47 3.23 -17.46
CA SER A 168 5.95 2.26 -16.50
C SER A 168 6.88 1.94 -15.32
N GLY A 169 8.22 2.07 -15.47
CA GLY A 169 9.18 1.83 -14.39
C GLY A 169 9.36 3.03 -13.47
N ASP A 170 9.15 4.23 -13.98
CA ASP A 170 9.46 5.47 -13.30
C ASP A 170 8.57 5.74 -12.07
N TYR A 171 7.25 5.48 -12.12
CA TYR A 171 6.37 5.84 -11.00
C TYR A 171 6.55 4.95 -9.76
N LEU A 172 6.84 3.65 -9.92
CA LEU A 172 7.14 2.77 -8.79
C LEU A 172 8.44 3.18 -8.10
N GLU A 173 9.44 3.55 -8.89
CA GLU A 173 10.70 4.06 -8.35
C GLU A 173 10.52 5.41 -7.66
N ARG A 174 9.70 6.31 -8.22
CA ARG A 174 9.35 7.59 -7.59
C ARG A 174 8.63 7.38 -6.25
N ILE A 175 7.72 6.40 -6.16
CA ILE A 175 7.05 6.03 -4.90
C ILE A 175 8.09 5.55 -3.88
N ARG A 176 8.99 4.64 -4.28
CA ARG A 176 10.03 4.10 -3.40
C ARG A 176 11.01 5.17 -2.89
N ARG A 177 11.33 6.15 -3.72
CA ARG A 177 12.26 7.26 -3.41
C ARG A 177 11.57 8.50 -2.87
N HIS A 178 10.28 8.46 -2.65
CA HIS A 178 9.54 9.62 -2.16
C HIS A 178 10.12 10.08 -0.80
N PRO A 179 10.39 11.39 -0.61
CA PRO A 179 11.12 11.88 0.58
C PRO A 179 10.40 11.60 1.89
N ARG A 180 9.08 11.46 1.86
CA ARG A 180 8.23 11.18 3.03
C ARG A 180 7.97 9.68 3.24
N VAL A 181 8.58 8.79 2.44
CA VAL A 181 8.38 7.33 2.49
C VAL A 181 9.54 6.67 3.22
N ARG A 182 9.21 5.72 4.09
CA ARG A 182 10.12 4.67 4.59
C ARG A 182 9.89 3.41 3.78
N LEU A 183 10.91 2.97 3.08
CA LEU A 183 10.87 1.77 2.27
C LEU A 183 11.37 0.58 3.09
N TYR A 184 10.58 -0.48 3.16
CA TYR A 184 10.96 -1.75 3.76
C TYR A 184 11.01 -2.85 2.71
N MET A 185 12.17 -3.51 2.62
CA MET A 185 12.32 -4.75 1.84
C MET A 185 11.95 -5.92 2.74
N LEU A 186 10.78 -6.52 2.50
CA LEU A 186 10.26 -7.61 3.33
C LEU A 186 10.80 -8.95 2.85
N THR A 187 11.31 -9.75 3.79
CA THR A 187 11.74 -11.13 3.61
C THR A 187 11.04 -12.04 4.62
N GLU A 188 11.16 -13.34 4.48
CA GLU A 188 10.63 -14.28 5.47
C GLU A 188 11.26 -14.10 6.84
N ASP A 189 12.55 -13.77 6.89
CA ASP A 189 13.33 -13.65 8.12
C ASP A 189 13.07 -12.35 8.88
N ASN A 190 12.72 -11.26 8.17
CA ASN A 190 12.58 -9.93 8.80
C ASN A 190 11.13 -9.47 9.02
N ARG A 191 10.14 -10.22 8.55
CA ARG A 191 8.74 -9.74 8.52
C ARG A 191 8.18 -9.39 9.89
N ASP A 192 8.54 -10.12 10.96
CA ASP A 192 8.03 -9.84 12.30
C ASP A 192 8.71 -8.59 12.90
N ALA A 193 10.02 -8.40 12.67
CA ALA A 193 10.70 -7.18 13.06
C ALA A 193 10.16 -5.95 12.30
N VAL A 194 9.91 -6.10 11.00
CA VAL A 194 9.30 -5.04 10.18
C VAL A 194 7.86 -4.75 10.65
N TYR A 195 7.08 -5.77 11.00
CA TYR A 195 5.74 -5.56 11.57
C TYR A 195 5.80 -4.70 12.84
N ASP A 196 6.69 -5.02 13.78
CA ASP A 196 6.81 -4.26 15.03
C ASP A 196 7.22 -2.81 14.77
N GLU A 197 8.17 -2.56 13.85
CA GLU A 197 8.55 -1.21 13.46
C GLU A 197 7.39 -0.44 12.80
N VAL A 198 6.71 -1.06 11.84
CA VAL A 198 5.55 -0.47 11.14
C VAL A 198 4.45 -0.11 12.13
N ARG A 199 4.13 -1.02 13.03
CA ARG A 199 3.14 -0.81 14.10
C ARG A 199 3.52 0.39 14.96
N ASP A 200 4.77 0.45 15.41
CA ASP A 200 5.23 1.52 16.29
C ASP A 200 5.18 2.88 15.58
N ILE A 201 5.56 2.96 14.31
CA ILE A 201 5.46 4.19 13.52
C ILE A 201 4.01 4.65 13.37
N LEU A 202 3.10 3.73 13.03
CA LEU A 202 1.71 4.06 12.73
C LEU A 202 0.87 4.40 13.96
N PHE A 203 1.20 3.83 15.13
CA PHE A 203 0.34 3.91 16.31
C PHE A 203 0.94 4.68 17.49
N THR A 204 2.28 4.72 17.67
CA THR A 204 2.90 5.38 18.82
C THR A 204 2.87 6.91 18.71
N GLY A 205 3.10 7.47 17.55
CA GLY A 205 3.06 8.93 17.32
C GLY A 205 1.67 9.56 17.53
N ARG A 206 0.62 8.75 17.64
CA ARG A 206 -0.77 9.22 17.88
C ARG A 206 -1.10 9.38 19.37
N LYS A 207 -0.34 8.77 20.27
CA LYS A 207 -0.53 8.91 21.72
C LYS A 207 -0.12 10.29 22.22
N GLU A 208 0.95 10.86 21.65
CA GLU A 208 1.48 12.16 22.05
C GLU A 208 0.60 13.34 21.59
N ALA A 209 -0.14 13.19 20.48
CA ALA A 209 -1.00 14.27 19.97
C ALA A 209 -2.28 14.49 20.82
N LYS A 210 -2.75 13.50 21.58
CA LYS A 210 -3.95 13.63 22.46
C LYS A 210 -3.65 14.28 23.81
N ASP A 211 -2.40 14.25 24.26
CA ASP A 211 -2.01 14.82 25.56
C ASP A 211 -1.72 16.34 25.49
N HIS A 212 -1.88 16.95 24.30
CA HIS A 212 -1.62 18.37 24.07
C HIS A 212 -2.85 19.17 23.61
N GLU A 213 -4.06 18.68 23.77
CA GLU A 213 -5.26 19.50 23.62
C GLU A 213 -5.45 20.32 24.91
N PRO A 214 -5.32 21.67 24.89
CA PRO A 214 -5.59 22.51 26.05
C PRO A 214 -7.11 22.51 26.33
N LEU A 215 -7.45 22.33 27.61
CA LEU A 215 -8.79 22.49 28.18
C LEU A 215 -9.41 23.86 27.89
#